data_b01472a72bd165eafba77fe63d3e8b40
#
_entry.id   b01472a72bd165eafba77fe63d3e8b40
#
_cell.length_a   1.000
_cell.length_b   1.000
_cell.length_c   1.000
_cell.angle_alpha   90.00
_cell.angle_beta   90.00
_cell.angle_gamma   90.00
#
_symmetry.space_group_name_H-M   'P 1'
#
loop_
_entity.id
_entity.type
_entity.pdbx_description
1 polymer ?
#
loop_
_entity_poly.entity_id
_entity_poly.type
_entity_poly.pdbx_seq_one_letter_code
_entity_poly.pdbx_strand_id
1 'polypeptide(L)'
;GLFLGALSTDIHLHDTYFVVAHFHFVMVGGTLTALLGGLFHWWPKIWGRMYNDFLGRVGCFLVFTGFNLTFFPQFVMGSRGMPRRYATYDPEFLAFHQWSTIGAFVLGIGILLSFVGLVYSAFRGPRCGSNPFKAASLEWQSSSPPDFHNFIHKPVLNDPYDFDSQVYDAELDTYISREFADPATAPPRKEPAPH
;
A
#
# COMPACT_ATOMS: atom_id res chain seq x y z
N GLY A 1 -4.48 -13.94 16.82
CA GLY A 1 -5.34 -13.17 17.75
C GLY A 1 -6.26 -14.08 18.55
N LEU A 2 -6.97 -15.00 17.93
CA LEU A 2 -7.88 -15.95 18.65
C LEU A 2 -7.14 -16.78 19.70
N PHE A 3 -5.95 -17.26 19.38
CA PHE A 3 -5.15 -18.05 20.34
C PHE A 3 -4.73 -17.22 21.57
N LEU A 4 -4.34 -15.96 21.36
CA LEU A 4 -3.98 -15.05 22.45
C LEU A 4 -5.21 -14.50 23.20
N GLY A 5 -6.38 -14.51 22.58
CA GLY A 5 -7.64 -14.13 23.22
C GLY A 5 -8.28 -15.24 24.06
N ALA A 6 -7.86 -16.49 23.87
CA ALA A 6 -8.35 -17.65 24.62
C ALA A 6 -7.46 -17.87 25.85
N LEU A 7 -7.99 -17.65 27.06
CA LEU A 7 -7.24 -17.71 28.31
C LEU A 7 -6.45 -19.02 28.46
N SER A 8 -7.07 -20.16 28.17
CA SER A 8 -6.43 -21.47 28.26
C SER A 8 -5.19 -21.62 27.37
N THR A 9 -5.18 -20.97 26.20
CA THR A 9 -4.08 -20.98 25.28
C THR A 9 -3.05 -19.90 25.64
N ASP A 10 -3.54 -18.73 26.07
CA ASP A 10 -2.68 -17.59 26.40
C ASP A 10 -1.79 -17.85 27.62
N ILE A 11 -2.20 -18.68 28.55
CA ILE A 11 -1.36 -19.12 29.67
C ILE A 11 -0.02 -19.69 29.18
N HIS A 12 0.00 -20.39 28.04
CA HIS A 12 1.20 -20.97 27.47
C HIS A 12 1.93 -20.05 26.50
N LEU A 13 1.22 -19.10 25.89
CA LEU A 13 1.77 -18.20 24.86
C LEU A 13 2.13 -16.82 25.40
N HIS A 14 1.61 -16.48 26.59
CA HIS A 14 1.85 -15.18 27.22
C HIS A 14 3.35 -14.95 27.45
N ASP A 15 3.80 -13.73 27.14
CA ASP A 15 5.20 -13.32 27.26
C ASP A 15 6.22 -14.18 26.48
N THR A 16 5.77 -14.90 25.45
CA THR A 16 6.63 -15.64 24.52
C THR A 16 6.81 -14.86 23.19
N TYR A 17 7.69 -15.37 22.33
CA TYR A 17 7.87 -14.85 20.96
C TYR A 17 6.64 -15.00 20.07
N PHE A 18 5.66 -15.81 20.47
CA PHE A 18 4.37 -15.87 19.78
C PHE A 18 3.64 -14.51 19.81
N VAL A 19 3.67 -13.83 20.94
CA VAL A 19 3.12 -12.47 21.06
C VAL A 19 3.86 -11.50 20.17
N VAL A 20 5.20 -11.58 20.11
CA VAL A 20 6.04 -10.73 19.25
C VAL A 20 5.69 -10.95 17.80
N ALA A 21 5.59 -12.19 17.35
CA ALA A 21 5.18 -12.53 15.99
C ALA A 21 3.80 -11.95 15.67
N HIS A 22 2.81 -12.16 16.57
CA HIS A 22 1.44 -11.71 16.37
C HIS A 22 1.35 -10.19 16.15
N PHE A 23 1.91 -9.39 17.04
CA PHE A 23 1.77 -7.95 16.91
C PHE A 23 2.56 -7.40 15.70
N HIS A 24 3.66 -8.04 15.28
CA HIS A 24 4.33 -7.67 14.04
C HIS A 24 3.51 -8.05 12.79
N PHE A 25 2.79 -9.16 12.80
CA PHE A 25 1.84 -9.46 11.72
C PHE A 25 0.72 -8.43 11.63
N VAL A 26 0.29 -7.86 12.76
CA VAL A 26 -0.71 -6.77 12.77
C VAL A 26 -0.09 -5.44 12.32
N MET A 27 1.04 -5.03 12.92
CA MET A 27 1.64 -3.71 12.67
C MET A 27 2.40 -3.67 11.34
N VAL A 28 3.32 -4.58 11.11
CA VAL A 28 4.13 -4.60 9.88
C VAL A 28 3.32 -5.18 8.73
N GLY A 29 2.68 -6.33 8.95
CA GLY A 29 1.86 -7.00 7.95
C GLY A 29 0.61 -6.20 7.57
N GLY A 30 -0.04 -5.54 8.52
CA GLY A 30 -1.20 -4.69 8.27
C GLY A 30 -0.79 -3.26 7.90
N THR A 31 -0.29 -2.49 8.86
CA THR A 31 -0.11 -1.04 8.72
C THR A 31 0.98 -0.67 7.73
N LEU A 32 2.19 -1.28 7.83
CA LEU A 32 3.30 -0.91 6.95
C LEU A 32 3.05 -1.31 5.50
N THR A 33 2.52 -2.52 5.28
CA THR A 33 2.20 -2.97 3.91
C THR A 33 1.07 -2.14 3.29
N ALA A 34 0.04 -1.77 4.08
CA ALA A 34 -1.02 -0.89 3.63
C ALA A 34 -0.50 0.52 3.31
N LEU A 35 0.41 1.06 4.14
CA LEU A 35 1.06 2.34 3.88
C LEU A 35 1.84 2.31 2.56
N LEU A 36 2.66 1.28 2.33
CA LEU A 36 3.39 1.12 1.06
C LEU A 36 2.42 1.00 -0.12
N GLY A 37 1.37 0.18 0.01
CA GLY A 37 0.34 0.06 -1.02
C GLY A 37 -0.33 1.40 -1.33
N GLY A 38 -0.71 2.17 -0.31
CA GLY A 38 -1.27 3.52 -0.46
C GLY A 38 -0.30 4.49 -1.13
N LEU A 39 1.00 4.46 -0.75
CA LEU A 39 2.02 5.29 -1.39
C LEU A 39 2.14 4.98 -2.88
N PHE A 40 2.21 3.71 -3.26
CA PHE A 40 2.25 3.31 -4.69
C PHE A 40 0.97 3.70 -5.42
N HIS A 41 -0.20 3.50 -4.79
CA HIS A 41 -1.48 3.82 -5.42
C HIS A 41 -1.63 5.32 -5.67
N TRP A 42 -1.34 6.17 -4.67
CA TRP A 42 -1.54 7.61 -4.80
C TRP A 42 -0.30 8.38 -5.27
N TRP A 43 0.84 7.73 -5.49
CA TRP A 43 2.06 8.39 -5.94
C TRP A 43 1.89 9.20 -7.22
N PRO A 44 1.24 8.66 -8.27
CA PRO A 44 0.96 9.43 -9.48
C PRO A 44 0.08 10.65 -9.21
N LYS A 45 -0.88 10.53 -8.30
CA LYS A 45 -1.75 11.63 -7.90
C LYS A 45 -0.98 12.75 -7.18
N ILE A 46 -0.05 12.38 -6.28
CA ILE A 46 0.71 13.34 -5.48
C ILE A 46 1.75 14.09 -6.33
N TRP A 47 2.45 13.39 -7.20
CA TRP A 47 3.60 13.92 -7.94
C TRP A 47 3.37 14.13 -9.44
N GLY A 48 2.24 13.70 -9.98
CA GLY A 48 1.97 13.71 -11.42
C GLY A 48 2.95 12.88 -12.25
N ARG A 49 3.63 11.93 -11.63
CA ARG A 49 4.65 11.08 -12.23
C ARG A 49 4.46 9.63 -11.86
N MET A 50 4.66 8.76 -12.83
CA MET A 50 4.56 7.31 -12.63
C MET A 50 5.90 6.74 -12.13
N TYR A 51 5.83 5.76 -11.25
CA TYR A 51 6.97 4.98 -10.79
C TYR A 51 7.31 3.82 -11.75
N ASN A 52 8.48 3.20 -11.54
CA ASN A 52 8.85 1.99 -12.27
C ASN A 52 8.11 0.78 -11.68
N ASP A 53 7.18 0.23 -12.46
CA ASP A 53 6.32 -0.88 -12.03
C ASP A 53 7.11 -2.17 -11.73
N PHE A 54 8.15 -2.47 -12.52
CA PHE A 54 8.99 -3.63 -12.26
C PHE A 54 9.70 -3.50 -10.89
N LEU A 55 10.26 -2.33 -10.60
CA LEU A 55 10.93 -2.08 -9.32
C LEU A 55 9.95 -2.15 -8.14
N GLY A 56 8.73 -1.65 -8.34
CA GLY A 56 7.65 -1.76 -7.37
C GLY A 56 7.26 -3.20 -7.07
N ARG A 57 7.13 -4.04 -8.10
CA ARG A 57 6.83 -5.48 -7.95
C ARG A 57 7.95 -6.23 -7.23
N VAL A 58 9.21 -5.96 -7.57
CA VAL A 58 10.36 -6.56 -6.89
C VAL A 58 10.39 -6.12 -5.42
N GLY A 59 10.17 -4.84 -5.13
CA GLY A 59 10.07 -4.32 -3.77
C GLY A 59 8.96 -5.02 -2.98
N CYS A 60 7.78 -5.14 -3.55
CA CYS A 60 6.64 -5.84 -2.94
C CYS A 60 6.95 -7.31 -2.63
N PHE A 61 7.56 -8.02 -3.57
CA PHE A 61 7.96 -9.42 -3.38
C PHE A 61 8.99 -9.58 -2.24
N LEU A 62 10.00 -8.69 -2.19
CA LEU A 62 11.01 -8.71 -1.13
C LEU A 62 10.41 -8.35 0.22
N VAL A 63 9.53 -7.36 0.29
CA VAL A 63 8.84 -6.99 1.54
C VAL A 63 8.00 -8.16 2.04
N PHE A 64 7.19 -8.78 1.19
CA PHE A 64 6.34 -9.91 1.56
C PHE A 64 7.17 -11.12 2.02
N THR A 65 8.19 -11.49 1.25
CA THR A 65 9.04 -12.64 1.57
C THR A 65 9.86 -12.38 2.84
N GLY A 66 10.52 -11.21 2.92
CA GLY A 66 11.32 -10.83 4.06
C GLY A 66 10.50 -10.73 5.34
N PHE A 67 9.30 -10.16 5.27
CA PHE A 67 8.37 -10.11 6.38
C PHE A 67 8.03 -11.50 6.92
N ASN A 68 7.64 -12.43 6.06
CA ASN A 68 7.31 -13.79 6.48
C ASN A 68 8.52 -14.54 7.03
N LEU A 69 9.69 -14.42 6.39
CA LEU A 69 10.93 -15.04 6.88
C LEU A 69 11.38 -14.48 8.23
N THR A 70 11.08 -13.23 8.51
CA THR A 70 11.41 -12.58 9.79
C THR A 70 10.50 -13.07 10.92
N PHE A 71 9.18 -12.98 10.71
CA PHE A 71 8.22 -13.09 11.82
C PHE A 71 7.55 -14.45 11.92
N PHE A 72 7.47 -15.25 10.86
CA PHE A 72 6.88 -16.57 10.93
C PHE A 72 7.69 -17.54 11.81
N PRO A 73 9.04 -17.60 11.75
CA PRO A 73 9.83 -18.42 12.67
C PRO A 73 9.59 -18.08 14.15
N GLN A 74 9.24 -16.82 14.44
CA GLN A 74 8.96 -16.38 15.80
C GLN A 74 7.67 -16.98 16.39
N PHE A 75 6.67 -17.31 15.56
CA PHE A 75 5.53 -18.09 16.01
C PHE A 75 5.95 -19.48 16.47
N VAL A 76 6.85 -20.13 15.72
CA VAL A 76 7.37 -21.45 16.07
C VAL A 76 8.18 -21.40 17.36
N MET A 77 9.06 -20.40 17.50
CA MET A 77 9.85 -20.22 18.74
C MET A 77 8.91 -19.98 19.93
N GLY A 78 7.93 -19.11 19.78
CA GLY A 78 6.99 -18.80 20.85
C GLY A 78 6.11 -19.98 21.25
N SER A 79 5.66 -20.81 20.30
CA SER A 79 4.90 -22.05 20.59
C SER A 79 5.73 -23.12 21.31
N ARG A 80 7.07 -23.04 21.19
CA ARG A 80 8.01 -23.89 21.93
C ARG A 80 8.43 -23.30 23.27
N GLY A 81 7.81 -22.20 23.71
CA GLY A 81 8.03 -21.59 25.00
C GLY A 81 9.19 -20.60 25.09
N MET A 82 9.77 -20.16 23.95
CA MET A 82 10.81 -19.15 23.98
C MET A 82 10.26 -17.83 24.54
N PRO A 83 10.77 -17.30 25.68
CA PRO A 83 10.30 -16.06 26.26
C PRO A 83 10.74 -14.85 25.42
N ARG A 84 9.94 -13.79 25.43
CA ARG A 84 10.37 -12.47 24.95
C ARG A 84 11.21 -11.75 26.02
N ARG A 85 11.92 -10.66 25.63
CA ARG A 85 12.69 -9.79 26.54
C ARG A 85 13.81 -10.53 27.28
N TYR A 86 14.49 -11.41 26.60
CA TYR A 86 15.60 -12.21 27.13
C TYR A 86 16.95 -11.52 26.93
N ALA A 87 17.93 -11.84 27.77
CA ALA A 87 19.33 -11.46 27.56
C ALA A 87 20.09 -12.52 26.73
N THR A 88 19.73 -13.79 26.91
CA THR A 88 20.29 -14.95 26.20
C THR A 88 19.18 -15.92 25.87
N TYR A 89 19.39 -16.78 24.88
CA TYR A 89 18.42 -17.81 24.46
C TYR A 89 19.11 -19.17 24.32
N ASP A 90 18.31 -20.22 24.39
CA ASP A 90 18.81 -21.59 24.27
C ASP A 90 19.31 -21.86 22.84
N PRO A 91 20.38 -22.65 22.69
CA PRO A 91 20.97 -22.97 21.38
C PRO A 91 20.00 -23.59 20.38
N GLU A 92 18.94 -24.24 20.85
CA GLU A 92 17.91 -24.83 19.99
C GLU A 92 17.17 -23.79 19.13
N PHE A 93 17.09 -22.53 19.57
CA PHE A 93 16.46 -21.44 18.85
C PHE A 93 17.39 -20.70 17.87
N LEU A 94 18.70 -21.03 17.85
CA LEU A 94 19.69 -20.33 17.06
C LEU A 94 19.32 -20.29 15.57
N ALA A 95 18.93 -21.43 15.00
CA ALA A 95 18.56 -21.50 13.58
C ALA A 95 17.37 -20.60 13.22
N PHE A 96 16.35 -20.53 14.09
CA PHE A 96 15.21 -19.65 13.88
C PHE A 96 15.58 -18.18 13.95
N HIS A 97 16.49 -17.79 14.85
CA HIS A 97 17.00 -16.41 14.91
C HIS A 97 17.83 -16.05 13.67
N GLN A 98 18.63 -16.98 13.16
CA GLN A 98 19.37 -16.76 11.91
C GLN A 98 18.42 -16.54 10.74
N TRP A 99 17.38 -17.36 10.60
CA TRP A 99 16.35 -17.15 9.57
C TRP A 99 15.61 -15.83 9.72
N SER A 100 15.22 -15.47 10.94
CA SER A 100 14.61 -14.16 11.21
C SER A 100 15.54 -13.00 10.84
N THR A 101 16.82 -13.13 11.11
CA THR A 101 17.82 -12.10 10.77
C THR A 101 17.97 -11.97 9.25
N ILE A 102 18.09 -13.08 8.52
CA ILE A 102 18.14 -13.07 7.05
C ILE A 102 16.86 -12.42 6.49
N GLY A 103 15.70 -12.82 7.03
CA GLY A 103 14.42 -12.23 6.66
C GLY A 103 14.38 -10.72 6.89
N ALA A 104 14.90 -10.23 8.00
CA ALA A 104 14.95 -8.80 8.33
C ALA A 104 15.81 -8.01 7.33
N PHE A 105 16.93 -8.54 6.87
CA PHE A 105 17.72 -7.92 5.80
C PHE A 105 16.97 -7.89 4.48
N VAL A 106 16.31 -9.00 4.10
CA VAL A 106 15.48 -9.04 2.87
C VAL A 106 14.34 -8.03 2.95
N LEU A 107 13.64 -7.96 4.09
CA LEU A 107 12.59 -6.97 4.35
C LEU A 107 13.13 -5.55 4.22
N GLY A 108 14.25 -5.24 4.87
CA GLY A 108 14.89 -3.92 4.83
C GLY A 108 15.29 -3.51 3.42
N ILE A 109 15.86 -4.42 2.63
CA ILE A 109 16.18 -4.18 1.22
C ILE A 109 14.91 -3.92 0.41
N GLY A 110 13.85 -4.69 0.62
CA GLY A 110 12.57 -4.49 -0.07
C GLY A 110 11.95 -3.13 0.21
N ILE A 111 11.93 -2.69 1.47
CA ILE A 111 11.45 -1.36 1.88
C ILE A 111 12.31 -0.26 1.26
N LEU A 112 13.63 -0.38 1.38
CA LEU A 112 14.58 0.59 0.84
C LEU A 112 14.42 0.75 -0.68
N LEU A 113 14.34 -0.37 -1.40
CA LEU A 113 14.17 -0.40 -2.84
C LEU A 113 12.86 0.27 -3.26
N SER A 114 11.76 -0.02 -2.57
CA SER A 114 10.45 0.59 -2.80
C SER A 114 10.51 2.10 -2.57
N PHE A 115 11.08 2.53 -1.45
CA PHE A 115 11.15 3.94 -1.10
C PHE A 115 12.05 4.74 -2.04
N VAL A 116 13.27 4.23 -2.32
CA VAL A 116 14.21 4.86 -3.28
C VAL A 116 13.60 4.93 -4.68
N GLY A 117 12.92 3.87 -5.13
CA GLY A 117 12.23 3.84 -6.40
C GLY A 117 11.13 4.90 -6.51
N LEU A 118 10.31 5.06 -5.47
CA LEU A 118 9.29 6.11 -5.39
C LEU A 118 9.93 7.50 -5.40
N VAL A 119 10.89 7.78 -4.52
CA VAL A 119 11.57 9.08 -4.45
C VAL A 119 12.25 9.41 -5.79
N TYR A 120 12.96 8.47 -6.40
CA TYR A 120 13.55 8.67 -7.73
C TYR A 120 12.49 9.05 -8.76
N SER A 121 11.33 8.39 -8.73
CA SER A 121 10.25 8.66 -9.69
C SER A 121 9.62 10.04 -9.52
N ALA A 122 9.61 10.60 -8.31
CA ALA A 122 9.13 11.97 -8.08
C ALA A 122 9.92 13.02 -8.88
N PHE A 123 11.22 12.77 -9.11
CA PHE A 123 12.09 13.70 -9.84
C PHE A 123 12.30 13.29 -11.31
N ARG A 124 12.39 12.00 -11.59
CA ARG A 124 12.81 11.47 -12.90
C ARG A 124 11.78 10.55 -13.56
N GLY A 125 10.67 10.22 -12.89
CA GLY A 125 9.61 9.38 -13.46
C GLY A 125 8.93 10.03 -14.66
N PRO A 126 8.36 9.25 -15.58
CA PRO A 126 7.56 9.78 -16.69
C PRO A 126 6.33 10.51 -16.13
N ARG A 127 5.95 11.61 -16.74
CA ARG A 127 4.70 12.29 -16.39
C ARG A 127 3.52 11.38 -16.71
N CYS A 128 2.53 11.37 -15.86
CA CYS A 128 1.29 10.63 -16.05
C CYS A 128 0.12 11.61 -16.25
N GLY A 129 -0.94 11.11 -16.91
CA GLY A 129 -2.23 11.81 -17.00
C GLY A 129 -2.97 11.85 -15.68
N SER A 130 -4.19 12.37 -15.70
CA SER A 130 -5.03 12.49 -14.51
C SER A 130 -5.41 11.14 -13.90
N ASN A 131 -5.57 10.11 -14.74
CA ASN A 131 -6.05 8.79 -14.34
C ASN A 131 -5.22 7.64 -14.96
N PRO A 132 -3.97 7.43 -14.51
CA PRO A 132 -3.08 6.43 -15.08
C PRO A 132 -3.57 4.98 -14.89
N PHE A 133 -4.48 4.75 -13.93
CA PHE A 133 -5.04 3.42 -13.64
C PHE A 133 -6.38 3.18 -14.32
N LYS A 134 -6.96 4.18 -15.02
CA LYS A 134 -8.30 4.13 -15.60
C LYS A 134 -9.36 3.69 -14.60
N ALA A 135 -9.26 4.24 -13.39
CA ALA A 135 -10.17 3.95 -12.30
C ALA A 135 -11.34 4.95 -12.28
N ALA A 136 -12.55 4.46 -12.01
CA ALA A 136 -13.76 5.28 -11.99
C ALA A 136 -14.01 5.98 -10.65
N SER A 137 -13.17 5.76 -9.65
CA SER A 137 -13.33 6.36 -8.33
C SER A 137 -13.01 7.87 -8.34
N LEU A 138 -13.63 8.58 -7.39
CA LEU A 138 -13.68 10.03 -7.36
C LEU A 138 -12.31 10.70 -7.34
N GLU A 139 -11.34 10.14 -6.63
CA GLU A 139 -9.98 10.66 -6.54
C GLU A 139 -9.27 10.72 -7.91
N TRP A 140 -9.64 9.84 -8.85
CA TRP A 140 -9.06 9.80 -10.19
C TRP A 140 -9.79 10.69 -11.20
N GLN A 141 -10.85 11.38 -10.79
CA GLN A 141 -11.55 12.40 -11.60
C GLN A 141 -10.93 13.80 -11.47
N SER A 142 -10.00 14.00 -10.55
CA SER A 142 -9.23 15.24 -10.42
C SER A 142 -7.90 15.18 -11.19
N SER A 143 -7.28 16.33 -11.44
CA SER A 143 -5.93 16.43 -12.05
C SER A 143 -4.86 15.73 -11.20
N SER A 144 -3.72 15.39 -11.79
CA SER A 144 -2.54 14.83 -11.11
C SER A 144 -1.30 15.69 -11.40
N PRO A 145 -0.77 16.47 -10.43
CA PRO A 145 -1.27 16.72 -9.07
C PRO A 145 -2.66 17.39 -9.03
N PRO A 146 -3.41 17.24 -7.91
CA PRO A 146 -4.71 17.88 -7.76
C PRO A 146 -4.57 19.40 -7.74
N ASP A 147 -5.55 20.10 -8.31
CA ASP A 147 -5.66 21.55 -8.20
C ASP A 147 -6.04 21.95 -6.76
N PHE A 148 -5.90 23.24 -6.41
CA PHE A 148 -6.19 23.77 -5.07
C PHE A 148 -7.60 23.41 -4.57
N HIS A 149 -8.60 23.39 -5.45
CA HIS A 149 -9.98 23.01 -5.14
C HIS A 149 -10.31 21.55 -5.47
N ASN A 150 -9.34 20.71 -5.81
CA ASN A 150 -9.44 19.31 -6.25
C ASN A 150 -10.22 19.14 -7.56
N PHE A 151 -11.40 19.73 -7.70
CA PHE A 151 -12.27 19.58 -8.87
C PHE A 151 -12.53 20.93 -9.53
N ILE A 152 -12.37 20.99 -10.84
CA ILE A 152 -12.72 22.17 -11.65
C ILE A 152 -14.25 22.32 -11.72
N HIS A 153 -14.96 21.18 -11.80
CA HIS A 153 -16.41 21.09 -11.77
C HIS A 153 -16.84 20.20 -10.60
N LYS A 154 -17.97 20.55 -9.98
CA LYS A 154 -18.52 19.71 -8.91
C LYS A 154 -18.84 18.32 -9.49
N PRO A 155 -18.23 17.24 -8.96
CA PRO A 155 -18.54 15.90 -9.44
C PRO A 155 -19.98 15.55 -9.10
N VAL A 156 -20.69 14.94 -10.05
CA VAL A 156 -22.05 14.44 -9.84
C VAL A 156 -21.93 12.96 -9.53
N LEU A 157 -22.29 12.59 -8.33
CA LEU A 157 -22.32 11.22 -7.85
C LEU A 157 -23.74 10.89 -7.38
N ASN A 158 -24.32 9.88 -7.98
CA ASN A 158 -25.64 9.36 -7.55
C ASN A 158 -25.44 8.38 -6.38
N ASP A 159 -24.54 7.41 -6.53
CA ASP A 159 -24.15 6.43 -5.53
C ASP A 159 -22.64 6.22 -5.60
N PRO A 160 -21.93 6.07 -4.45
CA PRO A 160 -20.48 5.83 -4.43
C PRO A 160 -20.02 4.59 -5.20
N TYR A 161 -20.91 3.62 -5.42
CA TYR A 161 -20.64 2.36 -6.12
C TYR A 161 -21.30 2.28 -7.51
N ASP A 162 -21.96 3.34 -7.97
CA ASP A 162 -22.56 3.40 -9.29
C ASP A 162 -21.51 3.76 -10.36
N PHE A 163 -20.69 2.77 -10.72
CA PHE A 163 -19.69 2.91 -11.78
C PHE A 163 -20.30 2.79 -13.19
N ASP A 164 -21.49 2.23 -13.31
CA ASP A 164 -22.17 2.04 -14.60
C ASP A 164 -22.70 3.34 -15.19
N SER A 165 -22.93 4.36 -14.34
CA SER A 165 -23.34 5.70 -14.78
C SER A 165 -22.18 6.54 -15.30
N GLN A 166 -20.95 6.03 -15.28
CA GLN A 166 -19.75 6.75 -15.69
C GLN A 166 -19.24 6.26 -17.05
N VAL A 167 -18.70 7.20 -17.85
CA VAL A 167 -18.09 6.93 -19.16
C VAL A 167 -16.69 7.51 -19.16
N TYR A 168 -15.73 6.76 -19.70
CA TYR A 168 -14.36 7.24 -19.85
C TYR A 168 -14.26 8.27 -20.98
N ASP A 169 -13.81 9.47 -20.65
CA ASP A 169 -13.52 10.54 -21.57
C ASP A 169 -12.01 10.54 -21.88
N ALA A 170 -11.66 10.25 -23.14
CA ALA A 170 -10.26 10.14 -23.55
C ALA A 170 -9.57 11.52 -23.68
N GLU A 171 -10.30 12.62 -23.85
CA GLU A 171 -9.71 13.95 -23.91
C GLU A 171 -9.34 14.46 -22.51
N LEU A 172 -10.17 14.15 -21.52
CA LEU A 172 -9.93 14.51 -20.12
C LEU A 172 -9.07 13.47 -19.38
N ASP A 173 -8.82 12.32 -20.01
CA ASP A 173 -8.13 11.15 -19.40
C ASP A 173 -8.74 10.76 -18.05
N THR A 174 -10.10 10.76 -17.96
CA THR A 174 -10.81 10.42 -16.74
C THR A 174 -12.22 9.92 -17.01
N TYR A 175 -12.88 9.39 -15.98
CA TYR A 175 -14.29 9.07 -16.03
C TYR A 175 -15.13 10.29 -15.70
N ILE A 176 -16.19 10.48 -16.47
CA ILE A 176 -17.20 11.53 -16.27
C ILE A 176 -18.59 10.89 -16.19
N SER A 177 -19.55 11.55 -15.53
CA SER A 177 -20.94 11.11 -15.57
C SER A 177 -21.47 11.11 -17.01
N ARG A 178 -22.29 10.12 -17.36
CA ARG A 178 -22.96 10.03 -18.68
C ARG A 178 -23.75 11.30 -19.02
N GLU A 179 -24.29 11.96 -18.01
CA GLU A 179 -25.00 13.24 -18.20
C GLU A 179 -24.10 14.32 -18.81
N PHE A 180 -22.80 14.29 -18.52
CA PHE A 180 -21.81 15.23 -19.07
C PHE A 180 -21.14 14.73 -20.35
N ALA A 181 -21.30 13.46 -20.67
CA ALA A 181 -20.79 12.88 -21.93
C ALA A 181 -21.69 13.23 -23.13
N ASP A 182 -22.96 13.57 -22.89
CA ASP A 182 -23.89 14.02 -23.93
C ASP A 182 -23.63 15.51 -24.27
N PRO A 183 -23.22 15.84 -25.51
CA PRO A 183 -22.97 17.23 -25.91
C PRO A 183 -24.15 18.18 -25.71
N ALA A 184 -25.40 17.65 -25.63
CA ALA A 184 -26.58 18.45 -25.41
C ALA A 184 -26.78 18.88 -23.95
N THR A 185 -26.21 18.16 -22.99
CA THR A 185 -26.38 18.39 -21.54
C THR A 185 -25.08 18.79 -20.85
N ALA A 186 -23.94 18.66 -21.54
CA ALA A 186 -22.63 18.98 -21.00
C ALA A 186 -22.49 20.49 -20.72
N PRO A 187 -22.02 20.89 -19.52
CA PRO A 187 -21.67 22.29 -19.27
C PRO A 187 -20.52 22.72 -20.20
N PRO A 188 -20.43 24.02 -20.56
CA PRO A 188 -19.40 24.52 -21.46
C PRO A 188 -18.02 24.18 -20.88
N ARG A 189 -17.19 23.47 -21.67
CA ARG A 189 -15.81 23.12 -21.30
C ARG A 189 -15.01 24.41 -21.11
N LYS A 190 -14.44 24.61 -19.91
CA LYS A 190 -13.48 25.71 -19.72
C LYS A 190 -12.17 25.31 -20.42
N GLU A 191 -11.68 26.19 -21.29
CA GLU A 191 -10.35 26.02 -21.86
C GLU A 191 -9.30 25.88 -20.74
N PRO A 192 -8.34 24.94 -20.87
CA PRO A 192 -7.26 24.83 -19.91
C PRO A 192 -6.50 26.17 -19.87
N ALA A 193 -6.19 26.64 -18.68
CA ALA A 193 -5.38 27.82 -18.49
C ALA A 193 -4.03 27.62 -19.18
N PRO A 194 -3.51 28.61 -19.94
CA PRO A 194 -2.21 28.50 -20.59
C PRO A 194 -1.13 28.28 -19.53
N HIS A 195 -0.30 27.27 -19.75
CA HIS A 195 0.83 26.87 -18.88
C HIS A 195 1.96 27.89 -18.93
#